data_4d4280786b651067ff9a5080c7d98cc1
#
_entry.id   4d4280786b651067ff9a5080c7d98cc1
#
_cell.length_a   1.000
_cell.length_b   1.000
_cell.length_c   1.000
_cell.angle_alpha   90.00
_cell.angle_beta   90.00
_cell.angle_gamma   90.00
#
_symmetry.space_group_name_H-M   'P 1'
#
loop_
_entity.id
_entity.type
_entity.pdbx_description
1 polymer ?
#
loop_
_entity_poly.entity_id
_entity_poly.type
_entity_poly.pdbx_seq_one_letter_code
_entity_poly.pdbx_strand_id
1 'polypeptide(L)'
;MSPHVGVLALQGDTREHLAALRDAGAEVSTVRRLTELNTVDALVIPGGESTAMSHLLRELELLEPLRARLAAGMPCYGSCAGMILLATEINDAGVPGREALPLRGIDMTVRRNAFGRQVDSFEGDLDFVGLDEPVHAVFIRAPWVERVGPDVEVLARAAGHPVAVRQGRMLATSFHPEVTGDRRIHKLFVDSLE
;
A
#
# COMPACT_ATOMS: atom_id res chain seq x y z
N MET A 1 12.05 17.67 -12.25
CA MET A 1 12.39 16.31 -12.78
C MET A 1 11.30 15.35 -12.32
N SER A 2 10.90 14.40 -13.18
CA SER A 2 9.89 13.41 -12.77
C SER A 2 10.43 12.53 -11.64
N PRO A 3 9.65 12.27 -10.59
CA PRO A 3 10.11 11.41 -9.50
C PRO A 3 10.30 9.97 -9.99
N HIS A 4 11.32 9.30 -9.50
CA HIS A 4 11.58 7.89 -9.80
C HIS A 4 10.92 7.01 -8.74
N VAL A 5 9.85 6.33 -9.14
CA VAL A 5 9.05 5.48 -8.27
C VAL A 5 9.33 4.00 -8.55
N GLY A 6 9.77 3.27 -7.54
CA GLY A 6 9.91 1.83 -7.60
C GLY A 6 8.59 1.13 -7.28
N VAL A 7 8.33 0.01 -7.93
CA VAL A 7 7.27 -0.93 -7.53
C VAL A 7 7.93 -2.20 -7.01
N LEU A 8 7.61 -2.56 -5.76
CA LEU A 8 8.12 -3.78 -5.13
C LEU A 8 7.59 -4.99 -5.90
N ALA A 9 8.46 -5.68 -6.61
CA ALA A 9 8.10 -6.70 -7.58
C ALA A 9 8.48 -8.11 -7.09
N LEU A 10 8.04 -8.45 -5.88
CA LEU A 10 8.24 -9.76 -5.28
C LEU A 10 7.06 -10.69 -5.58
N GLN A 11 5.85 -10.16 -5.54
CA GLN A 11 4.60 -10.87 -5.77
C GLN A 11 3.48 -9.85 -6.03
N GLY A 12 2.44 -10.19 -6.78
CA GLY A 12 1.23 -9.38 -6.93
C GLY A 12 1.18 -8.46 -8.15
N ASP A 13 0.40 -7.41 -8.08
CA ASP A 13 -0.07 -6.57 -9.21
C ASP A 13 0.95 -5.53 -9.68
N THR A 14 2.19 -5.94 -9.87
CA THR A 14 3.31 -5.04 -10.22
C THR A 14 3.07 -4.29 -11.53
N ARG A 15 2.58 -4.98 -12.55
CA ARG A 15 2.42 -4.44 -13.91
C ARG A 15 1.38 -3.32 -13.96
N GLU A 16 0.27 -3.50 -13.26
CA GLU A 16 -0.83 -2.56 -13.18
C GLU A 16 -0.40 -1.26 -12.48
N HIS A 17 0.38 -1.36 -11.39
CA HIS A 17 0.95 -0.20 -10.71
C HIS A 17 1.97 0.54 -11.58
N LEU A 18 2.84 -0.17 -12.29
CA LEU A 18 3.80 0.46 -13.20
C LEU A 18 3.10 1.29 -14.28
N ALA A 19 2.01 0.75 -14.85
CA ALA A 19 1.20 1.47 -15.84
C ALA A 19 0.56 2.73 -15.23
N ALA A 20 -0.07 2.58 -14.08
CA ALA A 20 -0.74 3.69 -13.40
C ALA A 20 0.22 4.83 -13.01
N LEU A 21 1.41 4.49 -12.53
CA LEU A 21 2.43 5.48 -12.17
C LEU A 21 3.01 6.21 -13.37
N ARG A 22 3.23 5.50 -14.50
CA ARG A 22 3.64 6.15 -15.76
C ARG A 22 2.59 7.14 -16.25
N ASP A 23 1.32 6.73 -16.24
CA ASP A 23 0.21 7.59 -16.63
C ASP A 23 0.09 8.82 -15.71
N ALA A 24 0.52 8.69 -14.44
CA ALA A 24 0.58 9.78 -13.48
C ALA A 24 1.83 10.69 -13.64
N GLY A 25 2.76 10.36 -14.53
CA GLY A 25 3.92 11.19 -14.86
C GLY A 25 5.22 10.82 -14.14
N ALA A 26 5.30 9.67 -13.46
CA ALA A 26 6.52 9.21 -12.81
C ALA A 26 7.44 8.42 -13.75
N GLU A 27 8.75 8.48 -13.52
CA GLU A 27 9.67 7.43 -13.97
C GLU A 27 9.46 6.22 -13.08
N VAL A 28 9.46 5.00 -13.67
CA VAL A 28 9.15 3.80 -12.92
C VAL A 28 10.14 2.68 -13.18
N SER A 29 10.42 1.91 -12.13
CA SER A 29 11.18 0.67 -12.21
C SER A 29 10.66 -0.37 -11.23
N THR A 30 11.04 -1.62 -11.43
CA THR A 30 10.77 -2.68 -10.45
C THR A 30 11.87 -2.71 -9.39
N VAL A 31 11.50 -3.08 -8.16
CA VAL A 31 12.43 -3.26 -7.04
C VAL A 31 12.32 -4.70 -6.54
N ARG A 32 13.40 -5.45 -6.67
CA ARG A 32 13.56 -6.82 -6.17
C ARG A 32 14.80 -7.01 -5.31
N ARG A 33 15.70 -6.02 -5.33
CA ARG A 33 17.01 -6.09 -4.67
C ARG A 33 17.34 -4.78 -3.99
N LEU A 34 18.26 -4.85 -3.02
CA LEU A 34 18.72 -3.67 -2.30
C LEU A 34 19.31 -2.60 -3.23
N THR A 35 20.07 -3.01 -4.25
CA THR A 35 20.64 -2.08 -5.22
C THR A 35 19.58 -1.29 -5.98
N GLU A 36 18.48 -1.93 -6.32
CA GLU A 36 17.33 -1.27 -6.98
C GLU A 36 16.57 -0.36 -6.00
N LEU A 37 16.35 -0.83 -4.75
CA LEU A 37 15.73 -0.01 -3.71
C LEU A 37 16.48 1.31 -3.47
N ASN A 38 17.81 1.27 -3.56
CA ASN A 38 18.64 2.44 -3.32
C ASN A 38 18.61 3.49 -4.47
N THR A 39 18.03 3.17 -5.62
CA THR A 39 17.94 4.08 -6.76
C THR A 39 16.63 4.82 -6.88
N VAL A 40 15.62 4.48 -6.10
CA VAL A 40 14.28 5.06 -6.21
C VAL A 40 14.04 6.14 -5.15
N ASP A 41 13.25 7.17 -5.52
CA ASP A 41 12.87 8.26 -4.63
C ASP A 41 11.67 7.87 -3.74
N ALA A 42 10.81 6.99 -4.25
CA ALA A 42 9.60 6.54 -3.60
C ALA A 42 9.30 5.08 -3.96
N LEU A 43 8.45 4.42 -3.19
CA LEU A 43 8.10 3.02 -3.40
C LEU A 43 6.58 2.80 -3.41
N VAL A 44 6.13 1.93 -4.29
CA VAL A 44 4.78 1.34 -4.23
C VAL A 44 4.89 -0.12 -3.84
N ILE A 45 4.12 -0.52 -2.83
CA ILE A 45 3.97 -1.91 -2.39
C ILE A 45 2.63 -2.42 -2.92
N PRO A 46 2.63 -3.31 -3.93
CA PRO A 46 1.40 -3.76 -4.58
C PRO A 46 0.57 -4.68 -3.69
N GLY A 47 -0.65 -4.96 -4.12
CA GLY A 47 -1.46 -6.05 -3.62
C GLY A 47 -0.81 -7.41 -3.91
N GLY A 48 -1.24 -8.41 -3.17
CA GLY A 48 -0.72 -9.76 -3.25
C GLY A 48 -1.04 -10.50 -1.96
N GLU A 49 -0.20 -11.44 -1.56
CA GLU A 49 -0.35 -12.18 -0.31
C GLU A 49 0.72 -11.70 0.69
N SER A 50 0.26 -11.09 1.79
CA SER A 50 1.15 -10.38 2.73
C SER A 50 2.15 -11.28 3.46
N THR A 51 1.79 -12.54 3.75
CA THR A 51 2.73 -13.48 4.38
C THR A 51 3.81 -13.94 3.41
N ALA A 52 3.44 -14.21 2.15
CA ALA A 52 4.40 -14.55 1.09
C ALA A 52 5.36 -13.38 0.81
N MET A 53 4.83 -12.16 0.73
CA MET A 53 5.64 -10.95 0.56
C MET A 53 6.60 -10.74 1.72
N SER A 54 6.14 -10.94 2.95
CA SER A 54 7.00 -10.85 4.16
C SER A 54 8.13 -11.88 4.15
N HIS A 55 7.81 -13.10 3.75
CA HIS A 55 8.82 -14.16 3.62
C HIS A 55 9.88 -13.78 2.58
N LEU A 56 9.46 -13.32 1.40
CA LEU A 56 10.37 -12.89 0.33
C LEU A 56 11.21 -11.66 0.74
N LEU A 57 10.64 -10.68 1.44
CA LEU A 57 11.39 -9.55 1.97
C LEU A 57 12.51 -9.99 2.89
N ARG A 58 12.25 -10.98 3.74
CA ARG A 58 13.23 -11.52 4.66
C ARG A 58 14.31 -12.34 3.95
N GLU A 59 13.91 -13.24 3.06
CA GLU A 59 14.82 -14.09 2.27
C GLU A 59 15.77 -13.28 1.37
N LEU A 60 15.28 -12.17 0.82
CA LEU A 60 16.07 -11.29 -0.03
C LEU A 60 16.82 -10.19 0.76
N GLU A 61 16.78 -10.25 2.08
CA GLU A 61 17.42 -9.27 2.97
C GLU A 61 16.97 -7.82 2.72
N LEU A 62 15.70 -7.64 2.30
CA LEU A 62 15.10 -6.34 2.02
C LEU A 62 14.29 -5.78 3.20
N LEU A 63 13.89 -6.62 4.17
CA LEU A 63 12.98 -6.23 5.24
C LEU A 63 13.53 -5.07 6.07
N GLU A 64 14.75 -5.22 6.62
CA GLU A 64 15.35 -4.19 7.47
C GLU A 64 15.80 -2.94 6.67
N PRO A 65 16.42 -3.06 5.48
CA PRO A 65 16.69 -1.90 4.65
C PRO A 65 15.44 -1.10 4.28
N LEU A 66 14.33 -1.78 3.96
CA LEU A 66 13.06 -1.11 3.65
C LEU A 66 12.49 -0.41 4.87
N ARG A 67 12.48 -1.05 6.03
CA ARG A 67 12.10 -0.40 7.30
C ARG A 67 12.92 0.86 7.57
N ALA A 68 14.23 0.78 7.37
CA ALA A 68 15.14 1.92 7.56
C ALA A 68 14.83 3.06 6.59
N ARG A 69 14.58 2.78 5.32
CA ARG A 69 14.21 3.78 4.31
C ARG A 69 12.88 4.47 4.64
N LEU A 70 11.88 3.71 5.10
CA LEU A 70 10.58 4.25 5.52
C LEU A 70 10.73 5.12 6.78
N ALA A 71 11.49 4.67 7.77
CA ALA A 71 11.78 5.45 8.98
C ALA A 71 12.55 6.75 8.67
N ALA A 72 13.37 6.76 7.63
CA ALA A 72 14.08 7.94 7.14
C ALA A 72 13.19 8.89 6.29
N GLY A 73 11.92 8.54 6.08
CA GLY A 73 10.94 9.39 5.40
C GLY A 73 10.76 9.11 3.90
N MET A 74 11.21 7.97 3.39
CA MET A 74 10.94 7.61 2.00
C MET A 74 9.42 7.54 1.75
N PRO A 75 8.89 8.28 0.77
CA PRO A 75 7.48 8.20 0.42
C PRO A 75 7.11 6.79 -0.02
N CYS A 76 5.93 6.34 0.40
CA CYS A 76 5.47 4.99 0.05
C CYS A 76 3.96 4.95 -0.11
N TYR A 77 3.50 4.19 -1.11
CA TYR A 77 2.10 3.86 -1.27
C TYR A 77 1.92 2.34 -1.23
N GLY A 78 1.03 1.87 -0.34
CA GLY A 78 0.67 0.47 -0.23
C GLY A 78 -0.80 0.22 -0.55
N SER A 79 -1.11 -0.70 -1.47
CA SER A 79 -2.47 -1.13 -1.76
C SER A 79 -2.71 -2.56 -1.28
N CYS A 80 -3.85 -2.82 -0.66
CA CYS A 80 -4.27 -4.12 -0.12
C CYS A 80 -3.19 -4.77 0.77
N ALA A 81 -2.45 -5.77 0.30
CA ALA A 81 -1.32 -6.35 1.03
C ALA A 81 -0.25 -5.29 1.37
N GLY A 82 -0.07 -4.29 0.52
CA GLY A 82 0.81 -3.16 0.79
C GLY A 82 0.37 -2.32 1.98
N MET A 83 -0.94 -2.10 2.17
CA MET A 83 -1.48 -1.48 3.38
C MET A 83 -1.17 -2.32 4.62
N ILE A 84 -1.37 -3.62 4.55
CA ILE A 84 -1.07 -4.54 5.66
C ILE A 84 0.39 -4.40 6.09
N LEU A 85 1.31 -4.43 5.13
CA LEU A 85 2.75 -4.34 5.41
C LEU A 85 3.16 -2.96 5.95
N LEU A 86 2.53 -1.87 5.54
CA LEU A 86 2.84 -0.52 6.02
C LEU A 86 2.40 -0.27 7.47
N ALA A 87 1.54 -1.08 8.04
CA ALA A 87 1.06 -0.94 9.41
C ALA A 87 2.17 -1.09 10.46
N THR A 88 1.97 -0.53 11.64
CA THR A 88 2.79 -0.80 12.83
C THR A 88 2.38 -2.09 13.52
N GLU A 89 1.10 -2.46 13.43
CA GLU A 89 0.55 -3.67 14.02
C GLU A 89 -0.42 -4.35 13.06
N ILE A 90 -0.36 -5.66 12.97
CA ILE A 90 -1.21 -6.47 12.09
C ILE A 90 -1.97 -7.49 12.94
N ASN A 91 -3.31 -7.36 12.96
CA ASN A 91 -4.19 -8.34 13.56
C ASN A 91 -4.51 -9.45 12.54
N ASP A 92 -4.61 -10.69 13.02
CA ASP A 92 -4.76 -11.88 12.18
C ASP A 92 -3.57 -12.03 11.18
N ALA A 93 -2.36 -11.80 11.68
CA ALA A 93 -1.15 -11.77 10.86
C ALA A 93 -0.78 -13.14 10.26
N GLY A 94 -1.30 -14.22 10.79
CA GLY A 94 -1.00 -15.58 10.36
C GLY A 94 -0.54 -16.48 11.49
N VAL A 95 0.00 -17.65 11.16
CA VAL A 95 0.51 -18.60 12.14
C VAL A 95 1.98 -18.31 12.49
N PRO A 96 2.46 -18.67 13.69
CA PRO A 96 3.85 -18.48 14.08
C PRO A 96 4.85 -19.00 13.03
N GLY A 97 5.83 -18.17 12.66
CA GLY A 97 6.84 -18.46 11.65
C GLY A 97 6.40 -18.20 10.19
N ARG A 98 5.14 -17.85 9.97
CA ARG A 98 4.58 -17.49 8.66
C ARG A 98 3.66 -16.29 8.75
N GLU A 99 4.00 -15.34 9.59
CA GLU A 99 3.23 -14.13 9.78
C GLU A 99 3.52 -13.08 8.71
N ALA A 100 2.52 -12.22 8.44
CA ALA A 100 2.78 -10.94 7.81
C ALA A 100 3.59 -10.07 8.77
N LEU A 101 4.66 -9.44 8.28
CA LEU A 101 5.60 -8.66 9.08
C LEU A 101 5.39 -7.16 8.83
N PRO A 102 5.13 -6.36 9.89
CA PRO A 102 4.89 -4.94 9.72
C PRO A 102 6.18 -4.19 9.36
N LEU A 103 6.10 -3.30 8.36
CA LEU A 103 7.17 -2.37 8.00
C LEU A 103 7.20 -1.11 8.88
N ARG A 104 6.13 -0.86 9.62
CA ARG A 104 5.99 0.25 10.58
C ARG A 104 6.11 1.63 9.92
N GLY A 105 5.55 1.77 8.71
CA GLY A 105 5.55 3.03 7.98
C GLY A 105 4.44 3.98 8.42
N ILE A 106 3.27 3.46 8.76
CA ILE A 106 2.09 4.22 9.19
C ILE A 106 1.66 3.75 10.58
N ASP A 107 1.44 4.69 11.49
CA ASP A 107 0.96 4.41 12.86
C ASP A 107 -0.51 3.98 12.84
N MET A 108 -0.73 2.73 12.51
CA MET A 108 -2.05 2.12 12.45
C MET A 108 -2.00 0.63 12.80
N THR A 109 -3.13 0.12 13.26
CA THR A 109 -3.40 -1.32 13.41
C THR A 109 -4.34 -1.75 12.30
N VAL A 110 -3.94 -2.76 11.54
CA VAL A 110 -4.70 -3.29 10.40
C VAL A 110 -5.13 -4.73 10.68
N ARG A 111 -6.39 -5.06 10.36
CA ARG A 111 -6.89 -6.44 10.37
C ARG A 111 -6.92 -7.00 8.95
N ARG A 112 -6.33 -8.18 8.78
CA ARG A 112 -6.38 -8.93 7.52
C ARG A 112 -7.76 -9.59 7.32
N ASN A 113 -8.16 -9.79 6.05
CA ASN A 113 -9.42 -10.45 5.69
C ASN A 113 -10.64 -9.93 6.48
N ALA A 114 -10.71 -8.61 6.64
CA ALA A 114 -11.55 -7.96 7.62
C ALA A 114 -13.05 -8.01 7.27
N PHE A 115 -13.40 -8.07 5.98
CA PHE A 115 -14.79 -8.08 5.50
C PHE A 115 -15.47 -9.45 5.55
N GLY A 116 -14.80 -10.45 6.14
CA GLY A 116 -15.38 -11.78 6.41
C GLY A 116 -15.21 -12.79 5.27
N ARG A 117 -15.39 -14.08 5.62
CA ARG A 117 -15.17 -15.20 4.67
C ARG A 117 -16.28 -15.34 3.62
N GLN A 118 -17.45 -14.73 3.83
CA GLN A 118 -18.59 -14.82 2.91
C GLN A 118 -18.50 -13.80 1.76
N VAL A 119 -17.64 -12.78 1.88
CA VAL A 119 -17.45 -11.74 0.89
C VAL A 119 -15.98 -11.71 0.50
N ASP A 120 -15.60 -12.55 -0.46
CA ASP A 120 -14.22 -12.57 -0.96
C ASP A 120 -13.86 -11.30 -1.75
N SER A 121 -14.83 -10.73 -2.44
CA SER A 121 -14.68 -9.47 -3.19
C SER A 121 -16.00 -8.73 -3.29
N PHE A 122 -15.92 -7.40 -3.28
CA PHE A 122 -17.03 -6.50 -3.57
C PHE A 122 -16.48 -5.19 -4.15
N GLU A 123 -17.35 -4.39 -4.71
CA GLU A 123 -17.00 -3.08 -5.26
C GLU A 123 -18.06 -2.05 -4.88
N GLY A 124 -17.67 -0.79 -4.87
CA GLY A 124 -18.55 0.31 -4.55
C GLY A 124 -17.84 1.66 -4.68
N ASP A 125 -18.64 2.71 -4.70
CA ASP A 125 -18.13 4.06 -4.78
C ASP A 125 -17.86 4.61 -3.38
N LEU A 126 -16.71 5.26 -3.22
CA LEU A 126 -16.27 5.87 -1.97
C LEU A 126 -15.96 7.36 -2.16
N ASP A 127 -16.42 8.16 -1.22
CA ASP A 127 -15.89 9.52 -1.06
C ASP A 127 -14.44 9.43 -0.58
N PHE A 128 -13.56 10.14 -1.27
CA PHE A 128 -12.12 10.14 -0.99
C PHE A 128 -11.65 11.57 -0.77
N VAL A 129 -11.06 11.84 0.39
CA VAL A 129 -10.55 13.17 0.74
C VAL A 129 -9.50 13.62 -0.27
N GLY A 130 -9.69 14.81 -0.84
CA GLY A 130 -8.80 15.38 -1.86
C GLY A 130 -9.21 15.07 -3.30
N LEU A 131 -10.32 14.33 -3.51
CA LEU A 131 -10.91 14.10 -4.82
C LEU A 131 -12.34 14.62 -4.84
N ASP A 132 -12.71 15.31 -5.93
CA ASP A 132 -14.03 15.96 -6.07
C ASP A 132 -15.16 14.96 -6.38
N GLU A 133 -14.81 13.82 -7.00
CA GLU A 133 -15.77 12.78 -7.36
C GLU A 133 -15.44 11.47 -6.65
N PRO A 134 -16.45 10.64 -6.34
CA PRO A 134 -16.24 9.35 -5.72
C PRO A 134 -15.29 8.46 -6.53
N VAL A 135 -14.56 7.62 -5.81
CA VAL A 135 -13.67 6.61 -6.38
C VAL A 135 -14.40 5.28 -6.40
N HIS A 136 -14.41 4.61 -7.56
CA HIS A 136 -14.88 3.24 -7.65
C HIS A 136 -13.82 2.31 -7.06
N ALA A 137 -14.13 1.73 -5.91
CA ALA A 137 -13.20 0.89 -5.15
C ALA A 137 -13.51 -0.59 -5.34
N VAL A 138 -12.50 -1.35 -5.70
CA VAL A 138 -12.55 -2.83 -5.82
C VAL A 138 -11.83 -3.43 -4.62
N PHE A 139 -12.57 -4.17 -3.81
CA PHE A 139 -12.08 -4.85 -2.61
C PHE A 139 -11.99 -6.35 -2.88
N ILE A 140 -10.79 -6.92 -2.71
CA ILE A 140 -10.52 -8.34 -2.90
C ILE A 140 -9.85 -8.85 -1.63
N ARG A 141 -10.56 -9.62 -0.80
CA ARG A 141 -10.08 -10.09 0.51
C ARG A 141 -9.42 -8.99 1.34
N ALA A 142 -10.03 -7.81 1.30
CA ALA A 142 -9.43 -6.58 1.75
C ALA A 142 -9.24 -6.53 3.27
N PRO A 143 -8.16 -5.85 3.74
CA PRO A 143 -8.02 -5.45 5.13
C PRO A 143 -8.89 -4.23 5.43
N TRP A 144 -9.04 -3.90 6.69
CA TRP A 144 -9.40 -2.56 7.14
C TRP A 144 -8.51 -2.09 8.28
N VAL A 145 -8.55 -0.79 8.56
CA VAL A 145 -7.82 -0.22 9.70
C VAL A 145 -8.70 -0.27 10.93
N GLU A 146 -8.20 -0.82 12.04
CA GLU A 146 -8.88 -0.88 13.33
C GLU A 146 -8.53 0.31 14.24
N ARG A 147 -7.29 0.80 14.13
CA ARG A 147 -6.78 1.93 14.90
C ARG A 147 -5.91 2.81 14.04
N VAL A 148 -6.03 4.11 14.18
CA VAL A 148 -5.14 5.11 13.61
C VAL A 148 -4.48 5.92 14.73
N GLY A 149 -3.20 6.26 14.56
CA GLY A 149 -2.50 7.19 15.42
C GLY A 149 -2.92 8.64 15.18
N PRO A 150 -2.48 9.58 16.06
CA PRO A 150 -2.93 10.97 16.01
C PRO A 150 -2.51 11.73 14.75
N ASP A 151 -1.43 11.31 14.08
CA ASP A 151 -0.91 11.95 12.87
C ASP A 151 -1.40 11.28 11.59
N VAL A 152 -2.29 10.30 11.70
CA VAL A 152 -2.86 9.58 10.56
C VAL A 152 -4.18 10.20 10.15
N GLU A 153 -4.27 10.62 8.88
CA GLU A 153 -5.49 11.13 8.27
C GLU A 153 -6.26 9.99 7.60
N VAL A 154 -7.55 9.88 7.89
CA VAL A 154 -8.45 8.94 7.22
C VAL A 154 -8.98 9.60 5.95
N LEU A 155 -8.72 8.99 4.80
CA LEU A 155 -9.09 9.51 3.48
C LEU A 155 -10.39 8.92 2.95
N ALA A 156 -10.73 7.69 3.31
CA ALA A 156 -11.97 7.03 2.93
C ALA A 156 -12.37 5.96 3.94
N ARG A 157 -13.68 5.69 4.01
CA ARG A 157 -14.26 4.66 4.86
C ARG A 157 -15.19 3.75 4.07
N ALA A 158 -15.23 2.48 4.46
CA ALA A 158 -16.20 1.50 3.99
C ALA A 158 -16.67 0.65 5.18
N ALA A 159 -17.96 0.35 5.26
CA ALA A 159 -18.57 -0.40 6.37
C ALA A 159 -18.19 0.17 7.76
N GLY A 160 -18.01 1.48 7.88
CA GLY A 160 -17.63 2.16 9.12
C GLY A 160 -16.15 2.08 9.50
N HIS A 161 -15.30 1.44 8.69
CA HIS A 161 -13.86 1.32 8.93
C HIS A 161 -13.04 2.16 7.96
N PRO A 162 -11.88 2.70 8.40
CA PRO A 162 -10.95 3.33 7.48
C PRO A 162 -10.41 2.31 6.45
N VAL A 163 -10.47 2.68 5.18
CA VAL A 163 -9.98 1.88 4.05
C VAL A 163 -8.98 2.63 3.17
N ALA A 164 -8.75 3.89 3.45
CA ALA A 164 -7.66 4.68 2.92
C ALA A 164 -7.17 5.66 3.98
N VAL A 165 -5.86 5.73 4.15
CA VAL A 165 -5.21 6.57 5.16
C VAL A 165 -3.93 7.19 4.62
N ARG A 166 -3.51 8.29 5.23
CA ARG A 166 -2.26 8.97 4.93
C ARG A 166 -1.57 9.40 6.22
N GLN A 167 -0.26 9.24 6.27
CA GLN A 167 0.60 9.82 7.29
C GLN A 167 1.83 10.43 6.62
N GLY A 168 1.95 11.76 6.64
CA GLY A 168 3.03 12.43 5.91
C GLY A 168 2.97 12.09 4.41
N ARG A 169 4.06 11.54 3.88
CA ARG A 169 4.19 11.12 2.48
C ARG A 169 3.92 9.63 2.26
N MET A 170 3.29 8.97 3.22
CA MET A 170 2.89 7.57 3.14
C MET A 170 1.38 7.48 2.97
N LEU A 171 0.95 6.72 1.96
CA LEU A 171 -0.44 6.51 1.57
C LEU A 171 -0.74 5.02 1.60
N ALA A 172 -1.91 4.63 2.07
CA ALA A 172 -2.37 3.25 2.01
C ALA A 172 -3.85 3.16 1.65
N THR A 173 -4.18 2.19 0.80
CA THR A 173 -5.57 1.84 0.46
C THR A 173 -5.80 0.35 0.68
N SER A 174 -6.98 -0.03 1.17
CA SER A 174 -7.34 -1.43 1.31
C SER A 174 -7.85 -2.04 0.00
N PHE A 175 -8.24 -1.21 -0.95
CA PHE A 175 -8.75 -1.57 -2.26
C PHE A 175 -7.67 -1.41 -3.35
N HIS A 176 -8.02 -1.77 -4.59
CA HIS A 176 -7.11 -1.87 -5.73
C HIS A 176 -7.42 -0.82 -6.81
N PRO A 177 -6.95 0.44 -6.69
CA PRO A 177 -7.19 1.44 -7.75
C PRO A 177 -6.50 1.09 -9.07
N GLU A 178 -5.44 0.29 -9.03
CA GLU A 178 -4.68 -0.13 -10.21
C GLU A 178 -5.49 -1.00 -11.19
N VAL A 179 -6.53 -1.68 -10.72
CA VAL A 179 -7.35 -2.56 -11.57
C VAL A 179 -8.53 -1.85 -12.24
N THR A 180 -8.89 -0.64 -11.80
CA THR A 180 -10.07 0.07 -12.30
C THR A 180 -9.80 1.01 -13.48
N GLY A 181 -8.55 1.27 -13.82
CA GLY A 181 -8.18 2.30 -14.79
C GLY A 181 -8.26 3.73 -14.26
N ASP A 182 -8.76 3.96 -13.05
CA ASP A 182 -8.76 5.26 -12.39
C ASP A 182 -7.35 5.58 -11.88
N ARG A 183 -6.78 6.68 -12.37
CA ARG A 183 -5.39 7.08 -12.07
C ARG A 183 -5.30 8.14 -10.98
N ARG A 184 -6.43 8.61 -10.44
CA ARG A 184 -6.45 9.75 -9.52
C ARG A 184 -5.68 9.49 -8.22
N ILE A 185 -5.75 8.28 -7.65
CA ILE A 185 -5.03 7.94 -6.41
C ILE A 185 -3.52 7.84 -6.69
N HIS A 186 -3.11 7.21 -7.79
CA HIS A 186 -1.71 7.18 -8.18
C HIS A 186 -1.18 8.59 -8.47
N LYS A 187 -2.00 9.42 -9.13
CA LYS A 187 -1.64 10.82 -9.36
C LYS A 187 -1.50 11.61 -8.05
N LEU A 188 -2.43 11.43 -7.11
CA LEU A 188 -2.35 12.06 -5.78
C LEU A 188 -1.01 11.69 -5.08
N PHE A 189 -0.60 10.44 -5.19
CA PHE A 189 0.67 9.99 -4.63
C PHE A 189 1.86 10.62 -5.34
N VAL A 190 1.90 10.58 -6.68
CA VAL A 190 2.98 11.17 -7.48
C VAL A 190 3.10 12.67 -7.24
N ASP A 191 1.98 13.40 -7.23
CA ASP A 191 1.98 14.85 -6.95
C ASP A 191 2.50 15.19 -5.54
N SER A 192 2.36 14.28 -4.59
CA SER A 192 2.91 14.45 -3.23
C SER A 192 4.44 14.34 -3.15
N LEU A 193 5.09 13.88 -4.23
CA LEU A 193 6.55 13.72 -4.29
C LEU A 193 7.28 14.99 -4.73
N GLU A 194 6.56 15.94 -5.32
CA GLU A 194 7.07 17.24 -5.73
C GLU A 194 7.11 18.22 -4.53
#